data_bdb3640f759c4157e3e4f9c3e9b5632c
#
_entry.id   bdb3640f759c4157e3e4f9c3e9b5632c
#
_cell.length_a   1.000
_cell.length_b   1.000
_cell.length_c   1.000
_cell.angle_alpha   90.00
_cell.angle_beta   90.00
_cell.angle_gamma   90.00
#
_symmetry.space_group_name_H-M   'P 1'
#
loop_
_entity.id
_entity.type
_entity.pdbx_description
1 polymer ?
#
loop_
_entity_poly.entity_id
_entity_poly.type
_entity_poly.pdbx_seq_one_letter_code
_entity_poly.pdbx_strand_id
1 'polypeptide(L)'
;MYSKKEVQQNAIVDAKNNIPSRDDTNFSQFEQECMAMANNEARQMMTKYEPQLEILTGKHKPLLKEYERISKDYDAHSKKIERSEPSVELSRGKYYVLMFLFVMGEIPMNSLAFSVFGESQIFTWIMALGVAVAIPWIAHAVGILIKRGSVPWWKNGIGVATLLLLTVSGLMAIGYVRVMYLGDLSAAGAVGSFGNSKLLGAAFVGLNLVILAAATLCSYFAHDTDPLLEHLHRKTNQINKKMRTIEAKHNKIVSEQEQKINRVHQQTQENIYYYRKINQRERPDHEKPKSFEMEHAVILDYEKQGRTQKVQKMLDATTQLRVQALGE
;
A
#
# COMPACT_ATOMS: atom_id res chain seq x y z
N MET A 1 29.78 5.35 -27.44
CA MET A 1 29.31 5.97 -28.71
C MET A 1 30.32 7.00 -29.21
N TYR A 2 30.44 7.18 -30.55
CA TYR A 2 31.30 8.16 -31.16
C TYR A 2 30.87 9.60 -30.86
N SER A 3 31.85 10.50 -30.65
CA SER A 3 31.63 11.95 -30.61
C SER A 3 31.35 12.48 -32.02
N LYS A 4 30.65 13.62 -32.13
CA LYS A 4 30.41 14.26 -33.45
C LYS A 4 31.69 14.53 -34.25
N LYS A 5 32.83 14.82 -33.56
CA LYS A 5 34.11 15.04 -34.21
C LYS A 5 34.71 13.75 -34.80
N GLU A 6 34.59 12.63 -34.10
CA GLU A 6 35.02 11.33 -34.62
C GLU A 6 34.15 10.88 -35.78
N VAL A 7 32.81 11.04 -35.71
CA VAL A 7 31.90 10.77 -36.82
C VAL A 7 32.28 11.59 -38.05
N GLN A 8 32.58 12.89 -37.87
CA GLN A 8 32.99 13.75 -38.97
C GLN A 8 34.32 13.32 -39.59
N GLN A 9 35.30 12.97 -38.79
CA GLN A 9 36.61 12.51 -39.26
C GLN A 9 36.48 11.22 -40.06
N ASN A 10 35.77 10.22 -39.58
CA ASN A 10 35.53 8.99 -40.29
C ASN A 10 34.78 9.23 -41.61
N ALA A 11 33.74 10.10 -41.60
CA ALA A 11 33.01 10.43 -42.82
C ALA A 11 33.86 11.07 -43.91
N ILE A 12 34.82 11.97 -43.53
CA ILE A 12 35.73 12.63 -44.45
C ILE A 12 36.76 11.65 -45.04
N VAL A 13 37.34 10.79 -44.18
CA VAL A 13 38.30 9.78 -44.61
C VAL A 13 37.64 8.79 -45.59
N ASP A 14 36.47 8.29 -45.23
CA ASP A 14 35.73 7.35 -46.06
C ASP A 14 35.29 7.98 -47.41
N ALA A 15 34.86 9.23 -47.36
CA ALA A 15 34.51 9.97 -48.61
C ALA A 15 35.68 10.08 -49.58
N LYS A 16 36.89 10.41 -49.08
CA LYS A 16 38.11 10.50 -49.91
C LYS A 16 38.52 9.14 -50.49
N ASN A 17 38.22 8.07 -49.82
CA ASN A 17 38.51 6.70 -50.21
C ASN A 17 37.36 6.04 -50.99
N ASN A 18 36.31 6.76 -51.32
CA ASN A 18 35.10 6.27 -51.97
C ASN A 18 34.44 5.10 -51.20
N ILE A 19 34.35 5.19 -49.89
CA ILE A 19 33.74 4.21 -48.99
C ILE A 19 32.43 4.79 -48.41
N PRO A 20 31.29 4.07 -48.54
CA PRO A 20 31.05 2.89 -49.36
C PRO A 20 31.11 3.25 -50.86
N SER A 21 31.39 2.29 -51.73
CA SER A 21 31.40 2.58 -53.18
C SER A 21 29.99 2.95 -53.63
N ARG A 22 29.87 3.59 -54.83
CA ARG A 22 28.58 4.05 -55.38
C ARG A 22 27.55 2.93 -55.47
N ASP A 23 27.98 1.74 -55.88
CA ASP A 23 27.11 0.59 -56.13
C ASP A 23 26.95 -0.33 -54.90
N ASP A 24 27.59 -0.05 -53.78
CA ASP A 24 27.45 -0.84 -52.56
C ASP A 24 26.04 -0.77 -52.02
N THR A 25 25.48 -1.95 -51.76
CA THR A 25 24.17 -2.14 -51.13
C THR A 25 24.30 -2.53 -49.64
N ASN A 26 25.52 -2.66 -49.12
CA ASN A 26 25.78 -2.98 -47.72
C ASN A 26 26.14 -1.73 -46.92
N PHE A 27 25.83 -1.75 -45.65
CA PHE A 27 26.23 -0.69 -44.72
C PHE A 27 27.77 -0.56 -44.70
N SER A 28 28.26 0.67 -44.60
CA SER A 28 29.68 0.94 -44.44
C SER A 28 30.19 0.30 -43.12
N GLN A 29 31.52 0.10 -43.05
CA GLN A 29 32.13 -0.44 -41.82
C GLN A 29 31.80 0.44 -40.61
N PHE A 30 31.86 1.78 -40.76
CA PHE A 30 31.51 2.72 -39.70
C PHE A 30 30.05 2.56 -39.22
N GLU A 31 29.08 2.39 -40.13
CA GLU A 31 27.69 2.16 -39.75
C GLU A 31 27.49 0.84 -39.03
N GLN A 32 28.19 -0.22 -39.46
CA GLN A 32 28.16 -1.53 -38.79
C GLN A 32 28.77 -1.45 -37.38
N GLU A 33 29.86 -0.71 -37.19
CA GLU A 33 30.50 -0.48 -35.92
C GLU A 33 29.56 0.32 -34.98
N CYS A 34 28.90 1.37 -35.47
CA CYS A 34 27.92 2.13 -34.71
C CYS A 34 26.76 1.23 -34.20
N MET A 35 26.24 0.35 -35.06
CA MET A 35 25.20 -0.60 -34.71
C MET A 35 25.67 -1.65 -33.70
N ALA A 36 26.89 -2.17 -33.88
CA ALA A 36 27.50 -3.14 -32.98
C ALA A 36 27.72 -2.54 -31.57
N MET A 37 28.22 -1.30 -31.50
CA MET A 37 28.35 -0.57 -30.23
C MET A 37 27.01 -0.35 -29.55
N ALA A 38 25.99 0.09 -30.29
CA ALA A 38 24.65 0.29 -29.75
C ALA A 38 24.05 -1.01 -29.19
N ASN A 39 24.18 -2.10 -29.91
CA ASN A 39 23.73 -3.42 -29.45
C ASN A 39 24.46 -3.89 -28.19
N ASN A 40 25.76 -3.67 -28.13
CA ASN A 40 26.57 -4.04 -26.95
C ASN A 40 26.16 -3.20 -25.72
N GLU A 41 25.99 -1.89 -25.89
CA GLU A 41 25.54 -0.99 -24.81
C GLU A 41 24.11 -1.34 -24.33
N ALA A 42 23.19 -1.65 -25.26
CA ALA A 42 21.86 -2.13 -24.93
C ALA A 42 21.88 -3.45 -24.12
N ARG A 43 22.73 -4.42 -24.55
CA ARG A 43 22.92 -5.68 -23.81
C ARG A 43 23.45 -5.43 -22.40
N GLN A 44 24.45 -4.56 -22.25
CA GLN A 44 25.00 -4.21 -20.93
C GLN A 44 23.94 -3.60 -20.03
N MET A 45 23.09 -2.71 -20.57
CA MET A 45 21.95 -2.15 -19.81
C MET A 45 20.98 -3.25 -19.38
N MET A 46 20.62 -4.17 -20.27
CA MET A 46 19.72 -5.28 -19.94
C MET A 46 20.28 -6.14 -18.82
N THR A 47 21.56 -6.55 -18.93
CA THR A 47 22.23 -7.35 -17.90
C THR A 47 22.31 -6.62 -16.56
N LYS A 48 22.46 -5.29 -16.56
CA LYS A 48 22.49 -4.47 -15.34
C LYS A 48 21.15 -4.48 -14.59
N TYR A 49 20.02 -4.46 -15.30
CA TYR A 49 18.68 -4.41 -14.71
C TYR A 49 18.10 -5.80 -14.42
N GLU A 50 18.56 -6.85 -15.10
CA GLU A 50 18.06 -8.22 -14.97
C GLU A 50 18.02 -8.72 -13.50
N PRO A 51 19.06 -8.56 -12.66
CA PRO A 51 19.02 -9.04 -11.27
C PRO A 51 17.93 -8.34 -10.43
N GLN A 52 17.70 -7.06 -10.69
CA GLN A 52 16.67 -6.30 -9.96
C GLN A 52 15.26 -6.76 -10.33
N LEU A 53 15.02 -7.02 -11.62
CA LEU A 53 13.75 -7.55 -12.13
C LEU A 53 13.51 -8.98 -11.62
N GLU A 54 14.55 -9.80 -11.58
CA GLU A 54 14.48 -11.18 -11.05
C GLU A 54 14.12 -11.21 -9.56
N ILE A 55 14.74 -10.34 -8.74
CA ILE A 55 14.39 -10.18 -7.32
C ILE A 55 12.93 -9.77 -7.13
N LEU A 56 12.43 -8.83 -7.94
CA LEU A 56 11.03 -8.40 -7.85
C LEU A 56 10.07 -9.51 -8.26
N THR A 57 10.38 -10.23 -9.33
CA THR A 57 9.61 -11.40 -9.78
C THR A 57 9.62 -12.51 -8.74
N GLY A 58 10.78 -12.77 -8.11
CA GLY A 58 10.90 -13.72 -7.02
C GLY A 58 10.05 -13.38 -5.81
N LYS A 59 9.90 -12.09 -5.49
CA LYS A 59 9.01 -11.59 -4.41
C LYS A 59 7.53 -11.62 -4.79
N HIS A 60 7.21 -11.41 -6.06
CA HIS A 60 5.82 -11.39 -6.55
C HIS A 60 5.19 -12.80 -6.58
N LYS A 61 5.93 -13.80 -7.03
CA LYS A 61 5.44 -15.18 -7.20
C LYS A 61 4.82 -15.82 -5.94
N PRO A 62 5.43 -15.75 -4.73
CA PRO A 62 4.80 -16.28 -3.52
C PRO A 62 3.55 -15.51 -3.10
N LEU A 63 3.53 -14.17 -3.30
CA LEU A 63 2.35 -13.37 -3.02
C LEU A 63 1.18 -13.72 -3.94
N LEU A 64 1.45 -13.99 -5.22
CA LEU A 64 0.43 -14.43 -6.17
C LEU A 64 -0.20 -15.77 -5.73
N LYS A 65 0.61 -16.75 -5.36
CA LYS A 65 0.11 -18.03 -4.84
C LYS A 65 -0.72 -17.88 -3.57
N GLU A 66 -0.28 -16.98 -2.67
CA GLU A 66 -1.02 -16.70 -1.44
C GLU A 66 -2.35 -15.98 -1.75
N TYR A 67 -2.35 -15.04 -2.70
CA TYR A 67 -3.54 -14.35 -3.19
C TYR A 67 -4.56 -15.34 -3.77
N GLU A 68 -4.14 -16.22 -4.69
CA GLU A 68 -5.01 -17.23 -5.29
C GLU A 68 -5.66 -18.15 -4.26
N ARG A 69 -4.89 -18.58 -3.24
CA ARG A 69 -5.43 -19.42 -2.16
C ARG A 69 -6.49 -18.68 -1.36
N ILE A 70 -6.17 -17.45 -0.92
CA ILE A 70 -7.08 -16.68 -0.07
C ILE A 70 -8.29 -16.19 -0.84
N SER A 71 -8.13 -15.87 -2.13
CA SER A 71 -9.26 -15.51 -3.00
C SER A 71 -10.23 -16.69 -3.14
N LYS A 72 -9.73 -17.92 -3.34
CA LYS A 72 -10.59 -19.12 -3.36
C LYS A 72 -11.34 -19.34 -2.05
N ASP A 73 -10.65 -19.16 -0.91
CA ASP A 73 -11.27 -19.29 0.41
C ASP A 73 -12.34 -18.19 0.62
N TYR A 74 -12.06 -16.96 0.15
CA TYR A 74 -12.98 -15.84 0.18
C TYR A 74 -14.22 -16.11 -0.66
N ASP A 75 -14.06 -16.54 -1.91
CA ASP A 75 -15.15 -16.82 -2.84
C ASP A 75 -16.04 -17.98 -2.34
N ALA A 76 -15.41 -19.04 -1.82
CA ALA A 76 -16.14 -20.17 -1.24
C ALA A 76 -16.98 -19.74 -0.01
N HIS A 77 -16.39 -18.89 0.87
CA HIS A 77 -17.08 -18.41 2.06
C HIS A 77 -18.17 -17.38 1.69
N SER A 78 -17.89 -16.48 0.77
CA SER A 78 -18.81 -15.49 0.23
C SER A 78 -20.08 -16.14 -0.36
N LYS A 79 -19.89 -17.18 -1.18
CA LYS A 79 -21.00 -17.98 -1.74
C LYS A 79 -21.83 -18.67 -0.65
N LYS A 80 -21.18 -19.19 0.40
CA LYS A 80 -21.86 -19.84 1.52
C LYS A 80 -22.76 -18.90 2.31
N ILE A 81 -22.38 -17.63 2.45
CA ILE A 81 -23.14 -16.62 3.21
C ILE A 81 -23.99 -15.71 2.31
N GLU A 82 -23.97 -15.97 0.99
CA GLU A 82 -24.71 -15.21 -0.03
C GLU A 82 -24.40 -13.70 0.00
N ARG A 83 -23.15 -13.35 0.33
CA ARG A 83 -22.73 -11.96 0.44
C ARG A 83 -21.27 -11.78 -0.01
N SER A 84 -21.06 -10.84 -0.96
CA SER A 84 -19.75 -10.62 -1.58
C SER A 84 -18.86 -9.65 -0.81
N GLU A 85 -19.40 -8.71 -0.02
CA GLU A 85 -18.63 -7.69 0.66
C GLU A 85 -18.90 -7.62 2.16
N PRO A 86 -17.89 -7.31 2.98
CA PRO A 86 -18.07 -7.05 4.40
C PRO A 86 -18.91 -5.78 4.63
N SER A 87 -19.86 -5.82 5.56
CA SER A 87 -20.67 -4.64 5.95
C SER A 87 -19.95 -3.81 7.02
N VAL A 88 -18.80 -3.24 6.67
CA VAL A 88 -18.01 -2.37 7.55
C VAL A 88 -18.24 -0.92 7.15
N GLU A 89 -18.92 -0.15 7.99
CA GLU A 89 -19.27 1.25 7.73
C GLU A 89 -18.19 2.22 8.22
N LEU A 90 -17.51 1.87 9.32
CA LEU A 90 -16.47 2.68 9.90
C LEU A 90 -15.08 2.10 9.57
N SER A 91 -14.24 2.86 8.87
CA SER A 91 -12.89 2.39 8.56
C SER A 91 -12.07 2.18 9.84
N ARG A 92 -11.24 1.13 9.87
CA ARG A 92 -10.41 0.77 11.05
C ARG A 92 -9.52 1.90 11.53
N GLY A 93 -8.95 2.70 10.63
CA GLY A 93 -8.13 3.84 11.02
C GLY A 93 -8.93 4.85 11.84
N LYS A 94 -10.13 5.22 11.36
CA LYS A 94 -11.04 6.12 12.09
C LYS A 94 -11.48 5.50 13.43
N TYR A 95 -11.78 4.20 13.41
CA TYR A 95 -12.15 3.46 14.62
C TYR A 95 -11.07 3.53 15.71
N TYR A 96 -9.81 3.23 15.39
CA TYR A 96 -8.73 3.29 16.38
C TYR A 96 -8.46 4.72 16.87
N VAL A 97 -8.60 5.72 16.01
CA VAL A 97 -8.49 7.14 16.44
C VAL A 97 -9.61 7.49 17.43
N LEU A 98 -10.85 7.09 17.15
CA LEU A 98 -11.98 7.35 18.07
C LEU A 98 -11.79 6.62 19.39
N MET A 99 -11.40 5.35 19.39
CA MET A 99 -11.12 4.58 20.59
C MET A 99 -9.99 5.21 21.42
N PHE A 100 -8.93 5.68 20.77
CA PHE A 100 -7.87 6.42 21.45
C PHE A 100 -8.37 7.72 22.08
N LEU A 101 -9.21 8.48 21.39
CA LEU A 101 -9.81 9.71 21.92
C LEU A 101 -10.71 9.42 23.13
N PHE A 102 -11.47 8.33 23.13
CA PHE A 102 -12.25 7.92 24.31
C PHE A 102 -11.34 7.59 25.49
N VAL A 103 -10.26 6.82 25.29
CA VAL A 103 -9.28 6.55 26.34
C VAL A 103 -8.68 7.85 26.89
N MET A 104 -8.24 8.76 26.00
CA MET A 104 -7.64 10.03 26.42
C MET A 104 -8.62 10.95 27.17
N GLY A 105 -9.89 10.93 26.81
CA GLY A 105 -10.94 11.67 27.53
C GLY A 105 -11.25 11.10 28.92
N GLU A 106 -11.17 9.77 29.06
CA GLU A 106 -11.44 9.07 30.32
C GLU A 106 -10.34 9.24 31.39
N ILE A 107 -9.07 9.37 30.98
CA ILE A 107 -7.94 9.46 31.92
C ILE A 107 -8.07 10.62 32.91
N PRO A 108 -8.28 11.89 32.51
CA PRO A 108 -8.40 13.00 33.45
C PRO A 108 -9.59 12.84 34.39
N MET A 109 -10.71 12.37 33.88
CA MET A 109 -11.92 12.17 34.63
C MET A 109 -11.78 11.09 35.71
N ASN A 110 -11.16 9.97 35.36
CA ASN A 110 -10.92 8.89 36.31
C ASN A 110 -9.78 9.23 37.29
N SER A 111 -8.76 10.00 36.89
CA SER A 111 -7.71 10.43 37.79
C SER A 111 -8.24 11.31 38.94
N LEU A 112 -9.19 12.21 38.64
CA LEU A 112 -9.88 12.98 39.69
C LEU A 112 -10.65 12.07 40.67
N ALA A 113 -11.22 10.97 40.16
CA ALA A 113 -11.93 10.03 41.03
C ALA A 113 -10.99 9.28 41.99
N PHE A 114 -9.84 8.86 41.47
CA PHE A 114 -8.90 8.04 42.23
C PHE A 114 -7.98 8.87 43.16
N SER A 115 -7.87 10.20 42.95
CA SER A 115 -7.16 11.08 43.89
C SER A 115 -7.75 11.06 45.31
N VAL A 116 -9.00 10.60 45.41
CA VAL A 116 -9.74 10.35 46.67
C VAL A 116 -9.03 9.40 47.62
N PHE A 117 -8.33 8.42 47.10
CA PHE A 117 -7.71 7.40 47.94
C PHE A 117 -6.45 7.88 48.68
N GLY A 118 -6.01 9.15 48.47
CA GLY A 118 -4.84 9.71 49.13
C GLY A 118 -3.52 9.03 48.73
N GLU A 119 -3.55 8.17 47.73
CA GLU A 119 -2.39 7.45 47.23
C GLU A 119 -1.45 8.38 46.44
N SER A 120 -0.23 7.88 46.16
CA SER A 120 0.69 8.65 45.34
C SER A 120 0.11 8.97 43.97
N GLN A 121 0.48 10.11 43.42
CA GLN A 121 0.00 10.58 42.11
C GLN A 121 0.21 9.52 41.01
N ILE A 122 1.28 8.74 41.08
CA ILE A 122 1.59 7.68 40.11
C ILE A 122 0.55 6.56 40.19
N PHE A 123 0.16 6.12 41.40
CA PHE A 123 -0.87 5.09 41.58
C PHE A 123 -2.24 5.59 41.08
N THR A 124 -2.58 6.82 41.36
CA THR A 124 -3.80 7.47 40.85
C THR A 124 -3.86 7.42 39.32
N TRP A 125 -2.77 7.75 38.63
CA TRP A 125 -2.69 7.69 37.16
C TRP A 125 -2.78 6.25 36.62
N ILE A 126 -2.13 5.27 37.27
CA ILE A 126 -2.20 3.86 36.87
C ILE A 126 -3.64 3.34 36.99
N MET A 127 -4.34 3.63 38.07
CA MET A 127 -5.74 3.24 38.25
C MET A 127 -6.65 3.91 37.22
N ALA A 128 -6.47 5.21 36.99
CA ALA A 128 -7.22 5.96 35.99
C ALA A 128 -7.02 5.40 34.57
N LEU A 129 -5.79 5.07 34.19
CA LEU A 129 -5.46 4.46 32.93
C LEU A 129 -6.09 3.07 32.78
N GLY A 130 -6.07 2.26 33.84
CA GLY A 130 -6.68 0.94 33.85
C GLY A 130 -8.17 1.00 33.52
N VAL A 131 -8.93 1.89 34.14
CA VAL A 131 -10.36 2.09 33.85
C VAL A 131 -10.59 2.70 32.49
N ALA A 132 -9.79 3.72 32.12
CA ALA A 132 -9.89 4.39 30.85
C ALA A 132 -9.68 3.45 29.64
N VAL A 133 -8.85 2.42 29.80
CA VAL A 133 -8.65 1.37 28.79
C VAL A 133 -9.73 0.30 28.86
N ALA A 134 -10.17 -0.08 30.07
CA ALA A 134 -11.14 -1.17 30.25
C ALA A 134 -12.51 -0.84 29.63
N ILE A 135 -13.01 0.39 29.78
CA ILE A 135 -14.32 0.79 29.25
C ILE A 135 -14.40 0.65 27.72
N PRO A 136 -13.50 1.28 26.92
CA PRO A 136 -13.49 1.09 25.47
C PRO A 136 -13.25 -0.36 25.05
N TRP A 137 -12.48 -1.14 25.81
CA TRP A 137 -12.24 -2.55 25.49
C TRP A 137 -13.49 -3.41 25.68
N ILE A 138 -14.22 -3.19 26.77
CA ILE A 138 -15.52 -3.85 27.01
C ILE A 138 -16.53 -3.41 25.93
N ALA A 139 -16.60 -2.11 25.63
CA ALA A 139 -17.44 -1.58 24.56
C ALA A 139 -17.12 -2.25 23.20
N HIS A 140 -15.83 -2.46 22.91
CA HIS A 140 -15.40 -3.19 21.73
C HIS A 140 -15.93 -4.62 21.70
N ALA A 141 -15.81 -5.36 22.81
CA ALA A 141 -16.31 -6.72 22.91
C ALA A 141 -17.85 -6.79 22.78
N VAL A 142 -18.57 -5.86 23.43
CA VAL A 142 -20.03 -5.75 23.33
C VAL A 142 -20.48 -5.45 21.89
N GLY A 143 -19.82 -4.48 21.21
CA GLY A 143 -20.13 -4.12 19.84
C GLY A 143 -19.95 -5.29 18.86
N ILE A 144 -18.88 -6.09 19.02
CA ILE A 144 -18.66 -7.31 18.23
C ILE A 144 -19.73 -8.35 18.54
N LEU A 145 -20.07 -8.60 19.81
CA LEU A 145 -21.08 -9.59 20.19
C LEU A 145 -22.46 -9.24 19.61
N ILE A 146 -22.84 -7.95 19.65
CA ILE A 146 -24.12 -7.48 19.07
C ILE A 146 -24.12 -7.68 17.56
N LYS A 147 -23.02 -7.39 16.88
CA LYS A 147 -22.92 -7.51 15.41
C LYS A 147 -22.87 -8.95 14.92
N ARG A 148 -22.41 -9.90 15.73
CA ARG A 148 -22.16 -11.29 15.35
C ARG A 148 -23.45 -12.02 15.03
N GLY A 149 -23.68 -12.31 13.74
CA GLY A 149 -24.85 -13.05 13.28
C GLY A 149 -24.72 -14.57 13.32
N SER A 150 -23.50 -15.11 13.47
CA SER A 150 -23.21 -16.55 13.40
C SER A 150 -23.53 -17.34 14.67
N VAL A 151 -23.84 -16.67 15.77
CA VAL A 151 -24.16 -17.29 17.07
C VAL A 151 -25.64 -17.05 17.39
N PRO A 152 -26.34 -18.03 18.00
CA PRO A 152 -27.72 -17.84 18.40
C PRO A 152 -27.90 -16.57 19.26
N TRP A 153 -28.90 -15.76 18.96
CA TRP A 153 -29.11 -14.43 19.57
C TRP A 153 -29.16 -14.47 21.12
N TRP A 154 -29.67 -15.54 21.70
CA TRP A 154 -29.75 -15.67 23.18
C TRP A 154 -28.38 -15.85 23.84
N LYS A 155 -27.42 -16.56 23.18
CA LYS A 155 -26.04 -16.70 23.71
C LYS A 155 -25.29 -15.38 23.63
N ASN A 156 -25.43 -14.65 22.52
CA ASN A 156 -24.87 -13.32 22.39
C ASN A 156 -25.52 -12.37 23.41
N GLY A 157 -26.84 -12.46 23.60
CA GLY A 157 -27.59 -11.66 24.57
C GLY A 157 -27.13 -11.86 26.02
N ILE A 158 -26.89 -13.10 26.45
CA ILE A 158 -26.32 -13.40 27.76
C ILE A 158 -24.92 -12.78 27.92
N GLY A 159 -24.04 -12.93 26.91
CA GLY A 159 -22.70 -12.35 26.93
C GLY A 159 -22.73 -10.81 27.04
N VAL A 160 -23.54 -10.17 26.24
CA VAL A 160 -23.75 -8.70 26.26
C VAL A 160 -24.32 -8.27 27.61
N ALA A 161 -25.37 -8.92 28.10
CA ALA A 161 -26.00 -8.61 29.38
C ALA A 161 -25.00 -8.73 30.55
N THR A 162 -24.19 -9.78 30.58
CA THR A 162 -23.15 -10.00 31.61
C THR A 162 -22.10 -8.89 31.57
N LEU A 163 -21.57 -8.57 30.40
CA LEU A 163 -20.56 -7.50 30.24
C LEU A 163 -21.12 -6.13 30.65
N LEU A 164 -22.34 -5.81 30.21
CA LEU A 164 -22.99 -4.55 30.57
C LEU A 164 -23.27 -4.48 32.08
N LEU A 165 -23.77 -5.56 32.72
CA LEU A 165 -24.04 -5.60 34.14
C LEU A 165 -22.77 -5.40 34.95
N LEU A 166 -21.66 -6.08 34.61
CA LEU A 166 -20.37 -5.89 35.26
C LEU A 166 -19.84 -4.47 35.09
N THR A 167 -19.97 -3.91 33.91
CA THR A 167 -19.49 -2.53 33.61
C THR A 167 -20.33 -1.49 34.40
N VAL A 168 -21.66 -1.59 34.34
CA VAL A 168 -22.56 -0.67 35.04
C VAL A 168 -22.33 -0.78 36.54
N SER A 169 -22.19 -1.98 37.08
CA SER A 169 -21.90 -2.20 38.53
C SER A 169 -20.56 -1.55 38.92
N GLY A 170 -19.51 -1.70 38.09
CA GLY A 170 -18.21 -1.06 38.32
C GLY A 170 -18.28 0.46 38.29
N LEU A 171 -18.99 1.01 37.30
CA LEU A 171 -19.20 2.47 37.16
C LEU A 171 -20.01 3.04 38.33
N MET A 172 -21.04 2.31 38.80
CA MET A 172 -21.82 2.70 39.99
C MET A 172 -20.96 2.69 41.25
N ALA A 173 -20.09 1.68 41.42
CA ALA A 173 -19.16 1.64 42.54
C ALA A 173 -18.19 2.83 42.55
N ILE A 174 -17.59 3.14 41.40
CA ILE A 174 -16.73 4.33 41.25
C ILE A 174 -17.51 5.63 41.53
N GLY A 175 -18.71 5.74 41.00
CA GLY A 175 -19.60 6.89 41.23
C GLY A 175 -19.94 7.06 42.69
N TYR A 176 -20.23 5.95 43.39
CA TYR A 176 -20.52 5.95 44.86
C TYR A 176 -19.33 6.45 45.67
N VAL A 177 -18.13 5.93 45.42
CA VAL A 177 -16.88 6.37 46.07
C VAL A 177 -16.68 7.89 45.84
N ARG A 178 -16.93 8.40 44.66
CA ARG A 178 -16.87 9.85 44.36
C ARG A 178 -17.85 10.67 45.18
N VAL A 179 -19.09 10.20 45.31
CA VAL A 179 -20.13 10.91 46.13
C VAL A 179 -19.71 10.98 47.58
N MET A 180 -19.20 9.90 48.16
CA MET A 180 -18.74 9.88 49.55
C MET A 180 -17.61 10.88 49.78
N TYR A 181 -16.60 10.87 48.92
CA TYR A 181 -15.46 11.79 49.01
C TYR A 181 -15.83 13.26 48.88
N LEU A 182 -16.65 13.61 47.89
CA LEU A 182 -17.10 14.98 47.73
C LEU A 182 -17.97 15.43 48.90
N GLY A 183 -18.70 14.49 49.52
CA GLY A 183 -19.43 14.74 50.75
C GLY A 183 -18.51 15.08 51.91
N ASP A 184 -17.44 14.32 52.10
CA ASP A 184 -16.44 14.52 53.16
C ASP A 184 -15.67 15.84 52.98
N LEU A 185 -15.26 16.17 51.74
CA LEU A 185 -14.59 17.44 51.39
C LEU A 185 -15.49 18.68 51.61
N SER A 186 -16.79 18.56 51.30
CA SER A 186 -17.73 19.65 51.58
C SER A 186 -18.01 19.83 53.05
N ALA A 187 -18.07 18.74 53.83
CA ALA A 187 -18.19 18.76 55.30
C ALA A 187 -16.94 19.36 55.97
N ALA A 188 -15.75 19.14 55.41
CA ALA A 188 -14.50 19.73 55.89
C ALA A 188 -14.29 21.19 55.46
N GLY A 189 -15.23 21.81 54.70
CA GLY A 189 -15.11 23.19 54.26
C GLY A 189 -14.00 23.43 53.21
N ALA A 190 -13.36 22.36 52.72
CA ALA A 190 -12.26 22.43 51.76
C ALA A 190 -12.68 22.74 50.34
N VAL A 191 -13.96 22.56 50.02
CA VAL A 191 -14.56 22.89 48.70
C VAL A 191 -15.81 23.69 48.96
N GLY A 192 -15.87 24.90 48.41
CA GLY A 192 -17.11 25.70 48.44
C GLY A 192 -18.29 24.89 47.90
N SER A 193 -19.49 25.12 48.46
CA SER A 193 -20.75 24.43 48.18
C SER A 193 -20.92 24.08 46.69
N PHE A 194 -20.26 23.06 46.20
CA PHE A 194 -20.64 22.41 44.93
C PHE A 194 -22.00 21.74 45.20
N GLY A 195 -23.04 22.32 44.66
CA GLY A 195 -24.39 21.85 44.86
C GLY A 195 -24.47 20.32 44.75
N ASN A 196 -25.30 19.73 45.49
CA ASN A 196 -25.68 18.32 45.61
C ASN A 196 -24.63 17.29 45.07
N SER A 197 -23.73 16.83 45.95
CA SER A 197 -22.66 15.84 45.61
C SER A 197 -23.21 14.58 44.92
N LYS A 198 -24.47 14.22 45.20
CA LYS A 198 -25.16 13.11 44.53
C LYS A 198 -25.41 13.38 43.02
N LEU A 199 -25.76 14.62 42.65
CA LEU A 199 -25.96 15.00 41.25
C LEU A 199 -24.65 14.96 40.48
N LEU A 200 -23.56 15.41 41.06
CA LEU A 200 -22.24 15.35 40.44
C LEU A 200 -21.77 13.90 40.24
N GLY A 201 -21.96 13.01 41.22
CA GLY A 201 -21.66 11.59 41.07
C GLY A 201 -22.50 10.93 39.96
N ALA A 202 -23.80 11.24 39.91
CA ALA A 202 -24.68 10.75 38.83
C ALA A 202 -24.27 11.26 37.43
N ALA A 203 -23.83 12.53 37.34
CA ALA A 203 -23.34 13.08 36.08
C ALA A 203 -22.08 12.36 35.57
N PHE A 204 -21.14 12.01 36.44
CA PHE A 204 -19.97 11.23 36.05
C PHE A 204 -20.32 9.82 35.58
N VAL A 205 -21.22 9.11 36.27
CA VAL A 205 -21.69 7.78 35.82
C VAL A 205 -22.39 7.92 34.47
N GLY A 206 -23.25 8.94 34.31
CA GLY A 206 -23.94 9.21 33.06
C GLY A 206 -22.96 9.44 31.89
N LEU A 207 -21.91 10.23 32.12
CA LEU A 207 -20.90 10.51 31.07
C LEU A 207 -20.11 9.25 30.67
N ASN A 208 -19.69 8.42 31.62
CA ASN A 208 -19.05 7.15 31.36
C ASN A 208 -19.97 6.19 30.59
N LEU A 209 -21.27 6.19 30.86
CA LEU A 209 -22.26 5.41 30.11
C LEU A 209 -22.42 5.92 28.68
N VAL A 210 -22.36 7.22 28.47
CA VAL A 210 -22.38 7.82 27.12
C VAL A 210 -21.13 7.39 26.32
N ILE A 211 -19.95 7.42 26.94
CA ILE A 211 -18.71 6.98 26.31
C ILE A 211 -18.77 5.46 26.00
N LEU A 212 -19.26 4.66 26.94
CA LEU A 212 -19.48 3.21 26.71
C LEU A 212 -20.41 2.97 25.53
N ALA A 213 -21.53 3.68 25.46
CA ALA A 213 -22.50 3.55 24.35
C ALA A 213 -21.88 4.01 23.02
N ALA A 214 -21.20 5.15 23.01
CA ALA A 214 -20.54 5.67 21.80
C ALA A 214 -19.43 4.71 21.31
N ALA A 215 -18.60 4.21 22.19
CA ALA A 215 -17.55 3.24 21.86
C ALA A 215 -18.13 1.91 21.37
N THR A 216 -19.27 1.47 21.93
CA THR A 216 -20.00 0.27 21.48
C THR A 216 -20.55 0.45 20.07
N LEU A 217 -21.17 1.60 19.77
CA LEU A 217 -21.63 1.94 18.44
C LEU A 217 -20.49 2.03 17.43
N CYS A 218 -19.37 2.66 17.80
CA CYS A 218 -18.18 2.69 16.95
C CYS A 218 -17.68 1.27 16.65
N SER A 219 -17.66 0.39 17.64
CA SER A 219 -17.25 -1.02 17.45
C SER A 219 -18.23 -1.76 16.56
N TYR A 220 -19.55 -1.56 16.76
CA TYR A 220 -20.58 -2.14 15.91
C TYR A 220 -20.40 -1.78 14.44
N PHE A 221 -20.15 -0.51 14.11
CA PHE A 221 -19.95 -0.04 12.74
C PHE A 221 -18.57 -0.41 12.16
N ALA A 222 -17.58 -0.67 13.01
CA ALA A 222 -16.22 -1.00 12.58
C ALA A 222 -16.00 -2.48 12.26
N HIS A 223 -16.92 -3.37 12.64
CA HIS A 223 -16.81 -4.82 12.44
C HIS A 223 -17.91 -5.36 11.55
N ASP A 224 -17.66 -6.54 10.97
CA ASP A 224 -18.64 -7.27 10.17
C ASP A 224 -19.44 -8.27 11.02
N THR A 225 -20.62 -8.66 10.52
CA THR A 225 -21.43 -9.76 11.09
C THR A 225 -20.73 -11.11 10.97
N ASP A 226 -19.88 -11.28 9.94
CA ASP A 226 -19.06 -12.47 9.73
C ASP A 226 -17.56 -12.11 9.83
N PRO A 227 -16.90 -12.44 10.96
CA PRO A 227 -15.50 -12.13 11.19
C PRO A 227 -14.56 -12.82 10.19
N LEU A 228 -14.96 -13.98 9.64
CA LEU A 228 -14.14 -14.71 8.68
C LEU A 228 -14.14 -14.00 7.32
N LEU A 229 -15.31 -13.55 6.85
CA LEU A 229 -15.41 -12.76 5.62
C LEU A 229 -14.58 -11.50 5.71
N GLU A 230 -14.70 -10.77 6.82
CA GLU A 230 -13.91 -9.55 7.06
C GLU A 230 -12.40 -9.85 7.06
N HIS A 231 -11.99 -10.94 7.73
CA HIS A 231 -10.58 -11.34 7.79
C HIS A 231 -10.02 -11.67 6.40
N LEU A 232 -10.73 -12.50 5.63
CA LEU A 232 -10.34 -12.91 4.28
C LEU A 232 -10.28 -11.71 3.34
N HIS A 233 -11.31 -10.85 3.34
CA HIS A 233 -11.35 -9.63 2.54
C HIS A 233 -10.15 -8.71 2.84
N ARG A 234 -9.88 -8.49 4.12
CA ARG A 234 -8.73 -7.67 4.55
C ARG A 234 -7.40 -8.25 4.10
N LYS A 235 -7.24 -9.58 4.25
CA LYS A 235 -5.99 -10.26 3.88
C LYS A 235 -5.76 -10.21 2.37
N THR A 236 -6.80 -10.41 1.57
CA THR A 236 -6.78 -10.25 0.12
C THR A 236 -6.35 -8.84 -0.27
N ASN A 237 -6.94 -7.81 0.33
CA ASN A 237 -6.59 -6.42 0.07
C ASN A 237 -5.16 -6.07 0.48
N GLN A 238 -4.65 -6.60 1.59
CA GLN A 238 -3.26 -6.40 2.01
C GLN A 238 -2.26 -7.00 1.03
N ILE A 239 -2.50 -8.25 0.58
CA ILE A 239 -1.64 -8.91 -0.41
C ILE A 239 -1.70 -8.16 -1.74
N ASN A 240 -2.89 -7.77 -2.19
CA ASN A 240 -3.08 -6.99 -3.39
C ASN A 240 -2.31 -5.66 -3.35
N LYS A 241 -2.33 -4.94 -2.23
CA LYS A 241 -1.55 -3.72 -2.04
C LYS A 241 -0.04 -3.97 -2.14
N LYS A 242 0.46 -5.08 -1.55
CA LYS A 242 1.87 -5.47 -1.65
C LYS A 242 2.26 -5.81 -3.09
N MET A 243 1.42 -6.56 -3.80
CA MET A 243 1.64 -6.91 -5.21
C MET A 243 1.70 -5.66 -6.09
N ARG A 244 0.73 -4.74 -5.97
CA ARG A 244 0.73 -3.45 -6.70
C ARG A 244 1.99 -2.63 -6.46
N THR A 245 2.52 -2.65 -5.23
CA THR A 245 3.77 -1.95 -4.91
C THR A 245 4.97 -2.56 -5.63
N ILE A 246 5.02 -3.89 -5.74
CA ILE A 246 6.08 -4.60 -6.48
C ILE A 246 5.95 -4.36 -7.98
N GLU A 247 4.73 -4.43 -8.52
CA GLU A 247 4.42 -4.14 -9.93
C GLU A 247 4.80 -2.71 -10.32
N ALA A 248 4.47 -1.73 -9.48
CA ALA A 248 4.84 -0.34 -9.73
C ALA A 248 6.38 -0.16 -9.78
N LYS A 249 7.12 -0.82 -8.90
CA LYS A 249 8.59 -0.81 -8.92
C LYS A 249 9.15 -1.51 -10.15
N HIS A 250 8.59 -2.65 -10.51
CA HIS A 250 8.96 -3.39 -11.72
C HIS A 250 8.76 -2.53 -12.97
N ASN A 251 7.57 -1.96 -13.14
CA ASN A 251 7.25 -1.12 -14.29
C ASN A 251 8.13 0.12 -14.38
N LYS A 252 8.49 0.72 -13.23
CA LYS A 252 9.44 1.83 -13.19
C LYS A 252 10.81 1.43 -13.73
N ILE A 253 11.35 0.28 -13.30
CA ILE A 253 12.66 -0.22 -13.74
C ILE A 253 12.63 -0.54 -15.24
N VAL A 254 11.57 -1.20 -15.74
CA VAL A 254 11.39 -1.48 -17.16
C VAL A 254 11.35 -0.19 -17.98
N SER A 255 10.55 0.79 -17.56
CA SER A 255 10.47 2.09 -18.24
C SER A 255 11.82 2.83 -18.26
N GLU A 256 12.58 2.81 -17.17
CA GLU A 256 13.93 3.41 -17.14
C GLU A 256 14.91 2.70 -18.07
N GLN A 257 14.83 1.37 -18.14
CA GLN A 257 15.62 0.55 -19.06
C GLN A 257 15.28 0.89 -20.51
N GLU A 258 14.01 0.88 -20.88
CA GLU A 258 13.53 1.21 -22.22
C GLU A 258 13.94 2.63 -22.65
N GLN A 259 13.78 3.61 -21.77
CA GLN A 259 14.19 4.99 -22.07
C GLN A 259 15.69 5.10 -22.36
N LYS A 260 16.53 4.37 -21.63
CA LYS A 260 17.97 4.37 -21.86
C LYS A 260 18.33 3.70 -23.17
N ILE A 261 17.71 2.54 -23.48
CA ILE A 261 17.91 1.83 -24.74
C ILE A 261 17.47 2.69 -25.90
N ASN A 262 16.31 3.35 -25.81
CA ASN A 262 15.81 4.26 -26.85
C ASN A 262 16.73 5.45 -27.07
N ARG A 263 17.36 6.00 -26.03
CA ARG A 263 18.38 7.06 -26.20
C ARG A 263 19.59 6.57 -26.97
N VAL A 264 20.10 5.37 -26.63
CA VAL A 264 21.22 4.76 -27.38
C VAL A 264 20.85 4.58 -28.85
N HIS A 265 19.65 4.09 -29.11
CA HIS A 265 19.13 3.92 -30.47
C HIS A 265 19.07 5.26 -31.23
N GLN A 266 18.46 6.28 -30.62
CA GLN A 266 18.33 7.61 -31.23
C GLN A 266 19.71 8.23 -31.52
N GLN A 267 20.65 8.16 -30.57
CA GLN A 267 22.01 8.67 -30.78
C GLN A 267 22.74 7.94 -31.90
N THR A 268 22.52 6.64 -32.04
CA THR A 268 23.12 5.84 -33.11
C THR A 268 22.54 6.27 -34.47
N GLN A 269 21.23 6.47 -34.58
CA GLN A 269 20.60 6.96 -35.81
C GLN A 269 21.10 8.36 -36.17
N GLU A 270 21.22 9.27 -35.19
CA GLU A 270 21.77 10.62 -35.40
C GLU A 270 23.21 10.56 -35.87
N ASN A 271 24.08 9.70 -35.34
CA ASN A 271 25.44 9.55 -35.76
C ASN A 271 25.55 9.00 -37.17
N ILE A 272 24.76 7.99 -37.53
CA ILE A 272 24.73 7.41 -38.88
C ILE A 272 24.20 8.44 -39.88
N TYR A 273 23.13 9.14 -39.55
CA TYR A 273 22.61 10.20 -40.42
C TYR A 273 23.65 11.31 -40.65
N TYR A 274 24.35 11.74 -39.58
CA TYR A 274 25.40 12.76 -39.65
C TYR A 274 26.58 12.28 -40.50
N TYR A 275 27.02 11.03 -40.32
CA TYR A 275 28.04 10.39 -41.11
C TYR A 275 27.68 10.41 -42.61
N ARG A 276 26.50 9.94 -42.99
CA ARG A 276 26.04 9.91 -44.39
C ARG A 276 26.02 11.31 -45.00
N LYS A 277 25.50 12.29 -44.28
CA LYS A 277 25.43 13.67 -44.71
C LYS A 277 26.83 14.27 -45.00
N ILE A 278 27.80 14.04 -44.12
CA ILE A 278 29.17 14.55 -44.32
C ILE A 278 29.86 13.77 -45.41
N ASN A 279 29.77 12.45 -45.44
CA ASN A 279 30.39 11.60 -46.44
C ASN A 279 29.92 11.98 -47.85
N GLN A 280 28.63 12.17 -48.09
CA GLN A 280 28.12 12.61 -49.36
C GLN A 280 28.61 14.01 -49.78
N ARG A 281 28.70 14.94 -48.86
CA ARG A 281 29.17 16.31 -49.15
C ARG A 281 30.66 16.37 -49.52
N GLU A 282 31.48 15.56 -48.88
CA GLU A 282 32.94 15.60 -49.03
C GLU A 282 33.44 14.68 -50.16
N ARG A 283 32.55 13.95 -50.86
CA ARG A 283 32.90 13.18 -52.06
C ARG A 283 33.23 14.08 -53.25
N PRO A 284 34.23 13.69 -54.06
CA PRO A 284 34.61 14.49 -55.26
C PRO A 284 33.49 14.59 -56.28
N ASP A 285 32.67 13.57 -56.39
CA ASP A 285 31.55 13.44 -57.34
C ASP A 285 30.21 13.88 -56.75
N HIS A 286 30.13 14.12 -55.45
CA HIS A 286 28.91 14.39 -54.70
C HIS A 286 27.79 13.34 -54.86
N GLU A 287 28.11 12.19 -55.46
CA GLU A 287 27.15 11.11 -55.66
C GLU A 287 26.78 10.39 -54.40
N LYS A 288 25.52 10.05 -54.26
CA LYS A 288 24.99 9.33 -53.12
C LYS A 288 25.16 7.82 -53.32
N PRO A 289 25.87 7.09 -52.44
CA PRO A 289 25.92 5.62 -52.49
C PRO A 289 24.54 4.98 -52.34
N LYS A 290 24.29 3.88 -53.05
CA LYS A 290 23.02 3.14 -52.95
C LYS A 290 22.71 2.66 -51.52
N SER A 291 23.75 2.30 -50.76
CA SER A 291 23.60 1.94 -49.33
C SER A 291 23.00 3.03 -48.45
N PHE A 292 23.16 4.32 -48.84
CA PHE A 292 22.59 5.44 -48.09
C PHE A 292 21.09 5.63 -48.28
N GLU A 293 20.47 4.94 -49.24
CA GLU A 293 19.03 4.91 -49.45
C GLU A 293 18.35 3.85 -48.59
N MET A 294 19.11 2.91 -48.03
CA MET A 294 18.56 1.87 -47.18
C MET A 294 18.14 2.45 -45.81
N GLU A 295 16.95 2.09 -45.37
CA GLU A 295 16.51 2.36 -44.02
C GLU A 295 17.34 1.58 -43.02
N HIS A 296 17.76 2.25 -41.93
CA HIS A 296 18.39 1.57 -40.83
C HIS A 296 17.30 0.95 -39.96
N ALA A 297 17.08 -0.31 -40.10
CA ALA A 297 16.56 -1.09 -39.02
C ALA A 297 17.72 -1.37 -38.03
N VAL A 298 17.92 -0.51 -37.04
CA VAL A 298 18.69 -0.92 -35.85
C VAL A 298 17.82 -1.94 -35.15
N ILE A 299 17.86 -3.17 -35.64
CA ILE A 299 17.24 -4.32 -34.96
C ILE A 299 18.09 -4.60 -33.77
N LEU A 300 17.72 -3.98 -32.66
CA LEU A 300 18.23 -4.42 -31.38
C LEU A 300 17.66 -5.83 -31.17
N ASP A 301 18.53 -6.83 -31.14
CA ASP A 301 18.18 -8.25 -31.00
C ASP A 301 17.43 -8.60 -29.69
N TYR A 302 17.11 -7.59 -28.87
CA TYR A 302 16.47 -7.78 -27.58
C TYR A 302 14.98 -8.15 -27.69
N GLU A 303 14.29 -7.79 -28.76
CA GLU A 303 12.90 -8.22 -29.00
C GLU A 303 12.75 -9.73 -29.13
N LYS A 304 13.82 -10.42 -29.55
CA LYS A 304 13.85 -11.88 -29.70
C LYS A 304 14.13 -12.64 -28.41
N GLN A 305 14.63 -11.98 -27.36
CA GLN A 305 14.92 -12.68 -26.10
C GLN A 305 13.71 -12.64 -25.17
N GLY A 306 12.73 -13.51 -25.39
CA GLY A 306 11.44 -13.71 -24.70
C GLY A 306 11.38 -13.71 -23.15
N ARG A 307 12.37 -13.14 -22.46
CA ARG A 307 12.40 -13.02 -20.99
C ARG A 307 11.48 -11.93 -20.49
N THR A 308 11.47 -10.76 -21.14
CA THR A 308 10.56 -9.66 -20.80
C THR A 308 9.12 -10.06 -21.05
N GLN A 309 8.84 -10.81 -22.13
CA GLN A 309 7.51 -11.37 -22.41
C GLN A 309 7.04 -12.35 -21.35
N LYS A 310 7.93 -13.14 -20.72
CA LYS A 310 7.53 -14.09 -19.68
C LYS A 310 7.08 -13.39 -18.40
N VAL A 311 7.75 -12.30 -18.02
CA VAL A 311 7.37 -11.47 -16.86
C VAL A 311 6.12 -10.67 -17.18
N GLN A 312 6.00 -10.09 -18.38
CA GLN A 312 4.81 -9.39 -18.84
C GLN A 312 3.60 -10.34 -18.87
N LYS A 313 3.73 -11.55 -19.41
CA LYS A 313 2.66 -12.56 -19.36
C LYS A 313 2.25 -12.95 -17.94
N MET A 314 3.18 -12.98 -16.98
CA MET A 314 2.84 -13.22 -15.57
C MET A 314 2.06 -12.05 -14.95
N LEU A 315 2.43 -10.80 -15.29
CA LEU A 315 1.73 -9.60 -14.84
C LEU A 315 0.35 -9.48 -15.50
N ASP A 316 0.25 -9.78 -16.79
CA ASP A 316 -1.00 -9.79 -17.54
C ASP A 316 -1.97 -10.86 -17.03
N ALA A 317 -1.47 -12.07 -16.71
CA ALA A 317 -2.26 -13.11 -16.07
C ALA A 317 -2.80 -12.68 -14.71
N THR A 318 -1.99 -11.93 -13.92
CA THR A 318 -2.43 -11.38 -12.63
C THR A 318 -3.50 -10.31 -12.82
N THR A 319 -3.37 -9.49 -13.85
CA THR A 319 -4.34 -8.43 -14.18
C THR A 319 -5.64 -9.05 -14.68
N GLN A 320 -5.60 -10.11 -15.49
CA GLN A 320 -6.78 -10.84 -15.94
C GLN A 320 -7.52 -11.53 -14.79
N LEU A 321 -6.79 -12.18 -13.88
CA LEU A 321 -7.38 -12.78 -12.67
C LEU A 321 -8.04 -11.72 -11.77
N ARG A 322 -7.49 -10.50 -11.74
CA ARG A 322 -8.12 -9.37 -11.02
C ARG A 322 -9.39 -8.89 -11.70
N VAL A 323 -9.39 -8.76 -13.01
CA VAL A 323 -10.57 -8.32 -13.77
C VAL A 323 -11.70 -9.33 -13.64
N GLN A 324 -11.38 -10.62 -13.66
CA GLN A 324 -12.34 -11.69 -13.42
C GLN A 324 -12.89 -11.69 -11.98
N ALA A 325 -12.05 -11.36 -10.98
CA ALA A 325 -12.49 -11.29 -9.58
C ALA A 325 -13.25 -10.00 -9.22
N LEU A 326 -13.19 -8.97 -10.07
CA LEU A 326 -13.86 -7.68 -9.87
C LEU A 326 -15.02 -7.46 -10.86
N GLY A 327 -15.21 -8.32 -11.85
CA GLY A 327 -16.15 -8.16 -12.96
C GLY A 327 -17.28 -9.18 -12.99
N GLU A 328 -17.37 -10.05 -12.00
CA GLU A 328 -18.52 -10.92 -11.70
C GLU A 328 -19.13 -10.52 -10.35
#